data_ddaac760da322b27b7baba8c2b403b60
#
_entry.id   ddaac760da322b27b7baba8c2b403b60
#
_cell.length_a   1.000
_cell.length_b   1.000
_cell.length_c   1.000
_cell.angle_alpha   90.00
_cell.angle_beta   90.00
_cell.angle_gamma   90.00
#
_symmetry.space_group_name_H-M   'P 1'
#
loop_
_entity.id
_entity.type
_entity.pdbx_description
1 polymer ?
#
loop_
_entity_poly.entity_id
_entity_poly.type
_entity_poly.pdbx_seq_one_letter_code
_entity_poly.pdbx_strand_id
1 'polypeptide(L)'
;MLLKIKAFFLWLTTPLQKFLQQVGNQEALMTSDQVDRCIQLIEPGDILLSYESGRPTSVFIKGYYDHAALVTAKKSVIEAVGDYYIKNPRGTKKNFGGVRQVDLEAWLFKKDSVCIIRPVYDLDKHKVDHNKIASRSVFFYEGLGYDYTFKFGNETIYCSELVYASYKKNDSMFMHHIPENKEILPNDYYTACFESKRSDMFFQIIYEARNG
;
A
#
# COMPACT_ATOMS: atom_id res chain seq x y z
N MET A 1 -14.28 20.24 -11.09
CA MET A 1 -13.19 21.12 -11.56
C MET A 1 -11.83 20.72 -10.98
N LEU A 2 -11.68 20.54 -9.66
CA LEU A 2 -10.41 20.11 -9.02
C LEU A 2 -9.86 18.74 -9.51
N LEU A 3 -10.71 17.77 -9.79
CA LEU A 3 -10.30 16.42 -10.24
C LEU A 3 -9.67 16.40 -11.64
N LYS A 4 -10.18 17.21 -12.55
CA LYS A 4 -9.58 17.37 -13.89
C LYS A 4 -8.22 18.06 -13.81
N ILE A 5 -8.03 18.90 -12.78
CA ILE A 5 -6.76 19.57 -12.48
C ILE A 5 -5.75 18.56 -11.92
N LYS A 6 -6.11 17.65 -11.01
CA LYS A 6 -5.22 16.59 -10.52
C LYS A 6 -4.74 15.67 -11.67
N ALA A 7 -5.65 15.20 -12.53
CA ALA A 7 -5.31 14.37 -13.69
C ALA A 7 -4.45 15.12 -14.73
N PHE A 8 -4.71 16.41 -14.93
CA PHE A 8 -3.93 17.29 -15.81
C PHE A 8 -2.52 17.54 -15.26
N PHE A 9 -2.38 17.78 -13.96
CA PHE A 9 -1.07 17.91 -13.30
C PHE A 9 -0.26 16.61 -13.35
N LEU A 10 -0.86 15.46 -13.16
CA LEU A 10 -0.20 14.16 -13.32
C LEU A 10 0.30 13.95 -14.75
N TRP A 11 -0.45 14.39 -15.75
CA TRP A 11 -0.04 14.33 -17.16
C TRP A 11 1.10 15.33 -17.49
N LEU A 12 1.04 16.57 -16.95
CA LEU A 12 2.09 17.59 -17.11
C LEU A 12 3.39 17.22 -16.39
N THR A 13 3.32 16.49 -15.30
CA THR A 13 4.51 16.07 -14.52
C THR A 13 5.21 14.83 -15.12
N THR A 14 4.63 14.17 -16.14
CA THR A 14 5.24 12.98 -16.77
C THR A 14 6.68 13.22 -17.27
N PRO A 15 7.03 14.35 -17.90
CA PRO A 15 8.43 14.64 -18.28
C PRO A 15 9.32 14.94 -17.09
N LEU A 16 8.81 15.62 -16.06
CA LEU A 16 9.50 15.86 -14.80
C LEU A 16 9.70 14.55 -14.01
N GLN A 17 8.73 13.64 -14.05
CA GLN A 17 8.85 12.30 -13.49
C GLN A 17 9.96 11.50 -14.16
N LYS A 18 10.07 11.58 -15.50
CA LYS A 18 11.20 10.96 -16.23
C LYS A 18 12.53 11.52 -15.80
N PHE A 19 12.59 12.84 -15.60
CA PHE A 19 13.80 13.53 -15.14
C PHE A 19 14.16 13.15 -13.70
N LEU A 20 13.18 13.16 -12.78
CA LEU A 20 13.39 12.78 -11.37
C LEU A 20 13.73 11.30 -11.22
N GLN A 21 13.13 10.40 -12.01
CA GLN A 21 13.53 8.99 -12.06
C GLN A 21 14.91 8.77 -12.70
N GLN A 22 15.38 9.69 -13.54
CA GLN A 22 16.72 9.65 -14.10
C GLN A 22 17.80 10.20 -13.13
N VAL A 23 17.42 11.16 -12.30
CA VAL A 23 18.29 11.75 -11.27
C VAL A 23 18.27 10.89 -9.99
N GLY A 24 17.18 10.20 -9.73
CA GLY A 24 16.99 9.33 -8.57
C GLY A 24 17.41 7.89 -8.82
N ASN A 25 18.67 7.64 -9.10
CA ASN A 25 19.33 6.41 -8.65
C ASN A 25 19.58 6.54 -7.13
N GLN A 26 18.52 6.76 -6.36
CA GLN A 26 18.61 6.57 -4.92
C GLN A 26 18.63 5.07 -4.70
N GLU A 27 19.75 4.59 -4.17
CA GLU A 27 19.86 3.26 -3.61
C GLU A 27 18.71 3.08 -2.63
N ALA A 28 18.05 1.93 -2.67
CA ALA A 28 17.04 1.60 -1.69
C ALA A 28 17.64 1.77 -0.30
N LEU A 29 17.03 2.60 0.54
CA LEU A 29 17.60 2.93 1.84
C LEU A 29 17.40 1.81 2.87
N MET A 30 16.51 0.84 2.62
CA MET A 30 16.40 -0.33 3.49
C MET A 30 17.63 -1.22 3.34
N THR A 31 18.28 -1.46 4.47
CA THR A 31 19.42 -2.40 4.55
C THR A 31 18.95 -3.84 4.43
N SER A 32 19.85 -4.75 4.06
CA SER A 32 19.56 -6.20 4.03
C SER A 32 19.03 -6.71 5.38
N ASP A 33 19.62 -6.25 6.49
CA ASP A 33 19.19 -6.64 7.84
C ASP A 33 17.75 -6.18 8.14
N GLN A 34 17.36 -4.99 7.69
CA GLN A 34 15.99 -4.50 7.83
C GLN A 34 15.00 -5.30 6.98
N VAL A 35 15.39 -5.63 5.75
CA VAL A 35 14.57 -6.48 4.86
C VAL A 35 14.41 -7.88 5.46
N ASP A 36 15.49 -8.51 5.91
CA ASP A 36 15.45 -9.82 6.56
C ASP A 36 14.56 -9.79 7.81
N ARG A 37 14.64 -8.72 8.60
CA ARG A 37 13.79 -8.53 9.77
C ARG A 37 12.31 -8.42 9.39
N CYS A 38 11.98 -7.67 8.35
CA CYS A 38 10.61 -7.61 7.82
C CYS A 38 10.11 -9.00 7.43
N ILE A 39 10.88 -9.75 6.62
CA ILE A 39 10.50 -11.07 6.13
C ILE A 39 10.26 -12.07 7.27
N GLN A 40 11.04 -11.99 8.35
CA GLN A 40 10.86 -12.84 9.53
C GLN A 40 9.55 -12.55 10.27
N LEU A 41 9.13 -11.30 10.34
CA LEU A 41 8.00 -10.84 11.17
C LEU A 41 6.66 -10.87 10.42
N ILE A 42 6.69 -10.79 9.09
CA ILE A 42 5.49 -10.69 8.24
C ILE A 42 4.66 -11.96 8.28
N GLU A 43 3.33 -11.76 8.35
CA GLU A 43 2.31 -12.79 8.24
C GLU A 43 1.25 -12.41 7.19
N PRO A 44 0.57 -13.40 6.56
CA PRO A 44 -0.54 -13.13 5.65
C PRO A 44 -1.63 -12.28 6.33
N GLY A 45 -2.07 -11.22 5.64
CA GLY A 45 -3.01 -10.24 6.15
C GLY A 45 -2.35 -9.01 6.80
N ASP A 46 -1.02 -8.99 7.00
CA ASP A 46 -0.36 -7.77 7.43
C ASP A 46 -0.50 -6.67 6.39
N ILE A 47 -0.74 -5.46 6.86
CA ILE A 47 -0.79 -4.24 6.06
C ILE A 47 0.62 -3.65 6.06
N LEU A 48 1.18 -3.44 4.87
CA LEU A 48 2.47 -2.78 4.70
C LEU A 48 2.24 -1.33 4.29
N LEU A 49 2.71 -0.41 5.09
CA LEU A 49 2.84 0.98 4.69
C LEU A 49 4.28 1.23 4.25
N SER A 50 4.47 2.03 3.21
CA SER A 50 5.81 2.38 2.76
C SER A 50 5.92 3.84 2.33
N TYR A 51 7.14 4.33 2.36
CA TYR A 51 7.56 5.56 1.73
C TYR A 51 8.65 5.25 0.70
N GLU A 52 8.58 5.91 -0.45
CA GLU A 52 9.56 5.79 -1.53
C GLU A 52 9.82 7.18 -2.11
N SER A 53 11.01 7.73 -1.85
CA SER A 53 11.40 9.03 -2.35
C SER A 53 11.35 9.09 -3.88
N GLY A 54 10.92 10.23 -4.41
CA GLY A 54 10.77 10.41 -5.86
C GLY A 54 9.51 9.81 -6.46
N ARG A 55 8.60 9.22 -5.68
CA ARG A 55 7.26 8.86 -6.17
C ARG A 55 6.44 10.11 -6.46
N PRO A 56 5.92 10.26 -7.68
CA PRO A 56 5.12 11.44 -8.05
C PRO A 56 3.80 11.55 -7.28
N THR A 57 3.25 10.40 -6.84
CA THR A 57 2.00 10.35 -6.07
C THR A 57 2.16 10.84 -4.64
N SER A 58 3.37 10.81 -4.07
CA SER A 58 3.67 11.24 -2.70
C SER A 58 3.26 12.70 -2.43
N VAL A 59 3.33 13.56 -3.46
CA VAL A 59 2.94 14.98 -3.34
C VAL A 59 1.45 15.15 -3.03
N PHE A 60 0.62 14.17 -3.40
CA PHE A 60 -0.84 14.23 -3.21
C PHE A 60 -1.33 13.46 -1.98
N ILE A 61 -0.46 12.65 -1.37
CA ILE A 61 -0.80 11.81 -0.22
C ILE A 61 -0.31 12.51 1.05
N LYS A 62 -1.24 12.84 1.93
CA LYS A 62 -0.91 13.49 3.20
C LYS A 62 -0.34 12.47 4.19
N GLY A 63 0.73 12.87 4.90
CA GLY A 63 1.38 12.08 5.92
C GLY A 63 2.73 11.54 5.48
N TYR A 64 3.34 10.69 6.30
CA TYR A 64 4.67 10.15 6.04
C TYR A 64 4.66 9.02 5.01
N TYR A 65 3.72 8.07 5.16
CA TYR A 65 3.60 6.94 4.24
C TYR A 65 2.78 7.32 3.01
N ASP A 66 3.28 7.00 1.83
CA ASP A 66 2.68 7.34 0.55
C ASP A 66 2.09 6.12 -0.19
N HIS A 67 2.22 4.93 0.39
CA HIS A 67 1.73 3.71 -0.23
C HIS A 67 1.29 2.68 0.80
N ALA A 68 0.33 1.83 0.40
CA ALA A 68 -0.15 0.70 1.17
C ALA A 68 -0.21 -0.57 0.30
N ALA A 69 0.09 -1.71 0.90
CA ALA A 69 0.02 -3.03 0.27
C ALA A 69 -0.46 -4.09 1.27
N LEU A 70 -0.91 -5.24 0.80
CA LEU A 70 -1.39 -6.34 1.64
C LEU A 70 -0.53 -7.59 1.45
N VAL A 71 -0.05 -8.16 2.55
CA VAL A 71 0.69 -9.42 2.52
C VAL A 71 -0.26 -10.59 2.24
N THR A 72 0.04 -11.37 1.21
CA THR A 72 -0.75 -12.54 0.82
C THR A 72 -0.12 -13.86 1.25
N ALA A 73 1.21 -13.89 1.32
CA ALA A 73 2.02 -15.03 1.78
C ALA A 73 3.38 -14.52 2.27
N LYS A 74 4.18 -15.40 2.90
CA LYS A 74 5.53 -15.03 3.41
C LYS A 74 6.48 -14.39 2.39
N LYS A 75 6.25 -14.59 1.10
CA LYS A 75 7.10 -14.05 0.01
C LYS A 75 6.31 -13.24 -1.01
N SER A 76 5.08 -12.84 -0.68
CA SER A 76 4.20 -12.24 -1.66
C SER A 76 3.36 -11.13 -1.06
N VAL A 77 3.28 -10.04 -1.79
CA VAL A 77 2.46 -8.87 -1.49
C VAL A 77 1.64 -8.48 -2.72
N ILE A 78 0.41 -8.01 -2.49
CA ILE A 78 -0.44 -7.40 -3.51
C ILE A 78 -0.53 -5.90 -3.25
N GLU A 79 -0.42 -5.13 -4.32
CA GLU A 79 -0.50 -3.67 -4.31
C GLU A 79 -1.29 -3.13 -5.50
N ALA A 80 -1.91 -1.96 -5.35
CA ALA A 80 -2.39 -1.17 -6.48
C ALA A 80 -1.42 -0.01 -6.73
N VAL A 81 -0.90 0.09 -7.96
CA VAL A 81 0.08 1.12 -8.35
C VAL A 81 -0.35 1.84 -9.60
N GLY A 82 0.02 3.11 -9.71
CA GLY A 82 -0.15 3.87 -10.95
C GLY A 82 0.71 3.33 -12.10
N ASP A 83 0.55 3.91 -13.28
CA ASP A 83 1.39 3.58 -14.43
C ASP A 83 2.88 3.78 -14.12
N TYR A 84 3.70 2.88 -14.60
CA TYR A 84 5.14 2.95 -14.41
C TYR A 84 5.90 2.53 -15.67
N TYR A 85 7.16 2.94 -15.77
CA TYR A 85 8.01 2.65 -16.89
C TYR A 85 9.11 1.66 -16.50
N ILE A 86 9.30 0.63 -17.34
CA ILE A 86 10.41 -0.31 -17.20
C ILE A 86 11.47 0.06 -18.25
N LYS A 87 12.68 0.36 -17.79
CA LYS A 87 13.86 0.43 -18.65
C LYS A 87 14.40 -0.98 -18.85
N ASN A 88 14.59 -1.37 -20.09
CA ASN A 88 15.28 -2.59 -20.46
C ASN A 88 16.25 -2.32 -21.64
N PRO A 89 17.16 -3.25 -21.97
CA PRO A 89 18.12 -3.06 -23.06
C PRO A 89 17.49 -2.79 -24.45
N ARG A 90 16.20 -3.11 -24.61
CA ARG A 90 15.44 -2.90 -25.87
C ARG A 90 14.64 -1.59 -25.87
N GLY A 91 14.80 -0.76 -24.82
CA GLY A 91 14.09 0.51 -24.69
C GLY A 91 13.23 0.61 -23.43
N THR A 92 12.40 1.66 -23.37
CA THR A 92 11.50 1.86 -22.23
C THR A 92 10.10 1.37 -22.59
N LYS A 93 9.55 0.47 -21.80
CA LYS A 93 8.16 -0.01 -21.92
C LYS A 93 7.32 0.61 -20.83
N LYS A 94 6.16 1.19 -21.20
CA LYS A 94 5.13 1.61 -20.26
C LYS A 94 4.37 0.37 -19.79
N ASN A 95 4.28 0.17 -18.47
CA ASN A 95 3.31 -0.74 -17.88
C ASN A 95 2.14 0.07 -17.35
N PHE A 96 0.95 -0.38 -17.69
CA PHE A 96 -0.27 0.19 -17.14
C PHE A 96 -0.39 -0.15 -15.66
N GLY A 97 -0.80 0.83 -14.87
CA GLY A 97 -1.04 0.67 -13.44
C GLY A 97 -2.26 -0.20 -13.17
N GLY A 98 -2.33 -0.68 -11.95
CA GLY A 98 -3.44 -1.50 -11.44
C GLY A 98 -2.99 -2.39 -10.31
N VAL A 99 -3.86 -3.34 -9.98
CA VAL A 99 -3.61 -4.33 -8.93
C VAL A 99 -2.72 -5.44 -9.45
N ARG A 100 -1.65 -5.71 -8.73
CA ARG A 100 -0.66 -6.74 -9.08
C ARG A 100 -0.07 -7.41 -7.86
N GLN A 101 0.30 -8.67 -8.01
CA GLN A 101 1.11 -9.40 -7.06
C GLN A 101 2.60 -9.20 -7.37
N VAL A 102 3.41 -9.04 -6.33
CA VAL A 102 4.87 -8.87 -6.46
C VAL A 102 5.58 -9.69 -5.38
N ASP A 103 6.84 -10.02 -5.66
CA ASP A 103 7.72 -10.63 -4.67
C ASP A 103 7.99 -9.64 -3.54
N LEU A 104 7.86 -10.11 -2.28
CA LEU A 104 7.96 -9.27 -1.09
C LEU A 104 9.36 -8.69 -0.91
N GLU A 105 10.41 -9.51 -1.09
CA GLU A 105 11.79 -9.07 -0.92
C GLU A 105 12.15 -8.01 -1.95
N ALA A 106 11.83 -8.25 -3.21
CA ALA A 106 12.02 -7.28 -4.28
C ALA A 106 11.20 -5.99 -4.10
N TRP A 107 10.04 -6.10 -3.41
CA TRP A 107 9.23 -4.94 -3.05
C TRP A 107 9.89 -4.12 -1.95
N LEU A 108 10.38 -4.78 -0.89
CA LEU A 108 11.02 -4.14 0.26
C LEU A 108 12.30 -3.38 -0.12
N PHE A 109 13.16 -3.97 -0.95
CA PHE A 109 14.40 -3.34 -1.41
C PHE A 109 14.21 -2.05 -2.23
N LYS A 110 12.98 -1.72 -2.60
CA LYS A 110 12.65 -0.46 -3.30
C LYS A 110 12.11 0.62 -2.37
N LYS A 111 12.08 0.38 -1.07
CA LYS A 111 11.47 1.30 -0.11
C LYS A 111 12.52 2.01 0.73
N ASP A 112 12.25 3.28 1.02
CA ASP A 112 13.05 4.07 1.95
C ASP A 112 12.62 3.78 3.38
N SER A 113 11.34 3.53 3.58
CA SER A 113 10.77 3.21 4.90
C SER A 113 9.60 2.25 4.77
N VAL A 114 9.43 1.41 5.78
CA VAL A 114 8.34 0.43 5.86
C VAL A 114 7.80 0.36 7.28
N CYS A 115 6.48 0.27 7.40
CA CYS A 115 5.78 -0.07 8.65
C CYS A 115 4.90 -1.29 8.40
N ILE A 116 5.06 -2.32 9.25
CA ILE A 116 4.23 -3.51 9.27
C ILE A 116 3.14 -3.31 10.30
N ILE A 117 1.88 -3.30 9.87
CA ILE A 117 0.71 -3.19 10.73
C ILE A 117 -0.06 -4.49 10.68
N ARG A 118 -0.34 -5.06 11.84
CA ARG A 118 -1.16 -6.27 11.99
C ARG A 118 -2.48 -5.94 12.64
N PRO A 119 -3.61 -6.24 12.00
CA PRO A 119 -4.90 -6.31 12.67
C PRO A 119 -4.89 -7.46 13.68
N VAL A 120 -5.15 -7.15 14.95
CA VAL A 120 -5.18 -8.10 16.07
C VAL A 120 -6.60 -8.21 16.61
N TYR A 121 -7.06 -9.42 16.86
CA TYR A 121 -8.41 -9.71 17.37
C TYR A 121 -8.45 -11.02 18.13
N ASP A 122 -9.43 -11.13 19.03
CA ASP A 122 -9.65 -12.31 19.83
C ASP A 122 -10.37 -13.39 18.99
N LEU A 123 -9.62 -14.43 18.60
CA LEU A 123 -10.15 -15.56 17.80
C LEU A 123 -11.28 -16.32 18.50
N ASP A 124 -11.28 -16.39 19.82
CA ASP A 124 -12.32 -17.09 20.60
C ASP A 124 -13.65 -16.36 20.49
N LYS A 125 -13.61 -15.03 20.40
CA LYS A 125 -14.81 -14.20 20.19
C LYS A 125 -15.26 -14.14 18.75
N HIS A 126 -14.33 -13.99 17.82
CA HIS A 126 -14.65 -13.74 16.41
C HIS A 126 -14.82 -15.02 15.59
N LYS A 127 -14.21 -16.15 16.01
CA LYS A 127 -14.27 -17.46 15.33
C LYS A 127 -13.86 -17.46 13.85
N VAL A 128 -13.31 -16.37 13.38
CA VAL A 128 -12.96 -16.11 11.98
C VAL A 128 -11.57 -15.48 11.92
N ASP A 129 -10.69 -16.04 11.10
CA ASP A 129 -9.39 -15.46 10.82
C ASP A 129 -9.51 -14.38 9.73
N HIS A 130 -9.76 -13.14 10.15
CA HIS A 130 -9.93 -12.00 9.26
C HIS A 130 -8.68 -11.71 8.42
N ASN A 131 -7.48 -11.88 8.98
CA ASN A 131 -6.22 -11.66 8.27
C ASN A 131 -6.06 -12.66 7.13
N LYS A 132 -6.32 -13.94 7.40
CA LYS A 132 -6.29 -15.00 6.39
C LYS A 132 -7.34 -14.80 5.31
N ILE A 133 -8.52 -14.31 5.67
CA ILE A 133 -9.56 -14.03 4.69
C ILE A 133 -9.17 -12.83 3.84
N ALA A 134 -8.71 -11.72 4.43
CA ALA A 134 -8.28 -10.53 3.69
C ALA A 134 -7.14 -10.86 2.71
N SER A 135 -6.13 -11.63 3.14
CA SER A 135 -5.01 -12.07 2.29
C SER A 135 -5.44 -12.91 1.07
N ARG A 136 -6.62 -13.51 1.11
CA ARG A 136 -7.23 -14.24 -0.02
C ARG A 136 -8.20 -13.39 -0.81
N SER A 137 -8.99 -12.56 -0.13
CA SER A 137 -10.00 -11.70 -0.77
C SER A 137 -9.39 -10.68 -1.70
N VAL A 138 -8.17 -10.24 -1.44
CA VAL A 138 -7.46 -9.27 -2.27
C VAL A 138 -7.29 -9.72 -3.72
N PHE A 139 -7.22 -11.03 -3.98
CA PHE A 139 -7.10 -11.58 -5.34
C PHE A 139 -8.34 -11.32 -6.21
N PHE A 140 -9.50 -11.01 -5.62
CA PHE A 140 -10.67 -10.60 -6.40
C PHE A 140 -10.48 -9.26 -7.13
N TYR A 141 -9.50 -8.47 -6.72
CA TYR A 141 -9.19 -7.16 -7.30
C TYR A 141 -8.01 -7.21 -8.27
N GLU A 142 -7.34 -8.37 -8.43
CA GLU A 142 -6.20 -8.51 -9.33
C GLU A 142 -6.61 -8.19 -10.77
N GLY A 143 -5.80 -7.37 -11.43
CA GLY A 143 -6.08 -6.91 -12.79
C GLY A 143 -6.97 -5.67 -12.90
N LEU A 144 -7.56 -5.18 -11.81
CA LEU A 144 -8.25 -3.89 -11.84
C LEU A 144 -7.25 -2.75 -12.12
N GLY A 145 -7.73 -1.75 -12.87
CA GLY A 145 -6.96 -0.54 -13.14
C GLY A 145 -6.73 0.31 -11.89
N TYR A 146 -5.69 1.15 -11.93
CA TYR A 146 -5.42 2.09 -10.84
C TYR A 146 -6.36 3.30 -10.87
N ASP A 147 -6.92 3.64 -9.69
CA ASP A 147 -7.75 4.84 -9.54
C ASP A 147 -6.91 6.09 -9.27
N TYR A 148 -6.76 6.94 -10.29
CA TYR A 148 -6.11 8.25 -10.17
C TYR A 148 -7.02 9.33 -9.60
N THR A 149 -8.31 9.03 -9.42
CA THR A 149 -9.29 9.99 -8.89
C THR A 149 -9.44 9.90 -7.38
N PHE A 150 -8.94 8.82 -6.79
CA PHE A 150 -9.04 8.51 -5.38
C PHE A 150 -10.47 8.52 -4.87
N LYS A 151 -11.40 8.03 -5.71
CA LYS A 151 -12.81 7.91 -5.36
C LYS A 151 -13.10 6.50 -4.92
N PHE A 152 -13.67 6.37 -3.74
CA PHE A 152 -14.07 5.09 -3.22
C PHE A 152 -15.21 4.46 -4.02
N GLY A 153 -15.11 3.14 -4.32
CA GLY A 153 -16.21 2.33 -4.86
C GLY A 153 -16.49 2.50 -6.36
N ASN A 154 -15.52 2.91 -7.18
CA ASN A 154 -15.62 2.91 -8.64
C ASN A 154 -15.05 1.59 -9.25
N GLU A 155 -14.94 1.51 -10.59
CA GLU A 155 -14.42 0.33 -11.32
C GLU A 155 -12.88 0.20 -11.28
N THR A 156 -12.20 1.12 -10.61
CA THR A 156 -10.74 1.18 -10.44
C THR A 156 -10.42 1.28 -8.96
N ILE A 157 -9.20 0.98 -8.53
CA ILE A 157 -8.85 0.91 -7.13
C ILE A 157 -7.45 1.50 -6.87
N TYR A 158 -7.28 2.26 -5.79
CA TYR A 158 -5.98 2.76 -5.35
C TYR A 158 -5.44 1.96 -4.14
N CYS A 159 -4.20 2.19 -3.75
CA CYS A 159 -3.46 1.32 -2.83
C CYS A 159 -4.16 1.11 -1.48
N SER A 160 -4.56 2.18 -0.80
CA SER A 160 -5.20 2.08 0.52
C SER A 160 -6.63 1.55 0.43
N GLU A 161 -7.35 1.88 -0.65
CA GLU A 161 -8.68 1.32 -0.91
C GLU A 161 -8.61 -0.19 -1.12
N LEU A 162 -7.58 -0.70 -1.82
CA LEU A 162 -7.39 -2.14 -2.02
C LEU A 162 -7.29 -2.88 -0.68
N VAL A 163 -6.50 -2.36 0.25
CA VAL A 163 -6.38 -2.92 1.61
C VAL A 163 -7.73 -2.88 2.31
N TYR A 164 -8.39 -1.72 2.30
CA TYR A 164 -9.71 -1.55 2.91
C TYR A 164 -10.74 -2.53 2.35
N ALA A 165 -10.88 -2.59 1.03
CA ALA A 165 -11.85 -3.44 0.35
C ALA A 165 -11.62 -4.94 0.63
N SER A 166 -10.34 -5.36 0.76
CA SER A 166 -9.97 -6.74 1.07
C SER A 166 -10.45 -7.17 2.44
N TYR A 167 -10.41 -6.28 3.43
CA TYR A 167 -10.95 -6.52 4.76
C TYR A 167 -12.47 -6.33 4.81
N LYS A 168 -12.99 -5.27 4.21
CA LYS A 168 -14.43 -4.93 4.21
C LYS A 168 -15.29 -5.99 3.55
N LYS A 169 -14.82 -6.65 2.50
CA LYS A 169 -15.55 -7.71 1.78
C LYS A 169 -16.04 -8.82 2.70
N ASN A 170 -15.39 -9.00 3.84
CA ASN A 170 -15.70 -10.03 4.82
C ASN A 170 -16.34 -9.46 6.10
N ASP A 171 -16.94 -8.28 6.00
CA ASP A 171 -17.61 -7.58 7.10
C ASP A 171 -16.68 -7.35 8.31
N SER A 172 -15.42 -7.02 8.03
CA SER A 172 -14.44 -6.85 9.08
C SER A 172 -14.67 -5.56 9.86
N MET A 173 -14.93 -5.71 11.14
CA MET A 173 -15.12 -4.60 12.08
C MET A 173 -13.85 -3.73 12.27
N PHE A 174 -12.67 -4.19 11.85
CA PHE A 174 -11.45 -3.38 11.90
C PHE A 174 -11.57 -2.08 11.11
N MET A 175 -12.30 -2.14 10.00
CA MET A 175 -12.40 -1.01 9.08
C MET A 175 -13.26 0.13 9.62
N HIS A 176 -13.97 -0.04 10.74
CA HIS A 176 -14.68 1.07 11.41
C HIS A 176 -13.76 2.18 11.93
N HIS A 177 -12.46 1.88 12.12
CA HIS A 177 -11.46 2.88 12.49
C HIS A 177 -10.90 3.65 11.29
N ILE A 178 -11.23 3.21 10.07
CA ILE A 178 -10.80 3.84 8.84
C ILE A 178 -11.98 4.65 8.28
N PRO A 179 -11.80 5.94 7.96
CA PRO A 179 -12.90 6.80 7.52
C PRO A 179 -13.44 6.39 6.14
N GLU A 180 -14.72 5.96 6.08
CA GLU A 180 -15.38 5.57 4.82
C GLU A 180 -15.83 6.76 3.94
N ASN A 181 -16.00 7.94 4.54
CA ASN A 181 -16.60 9.10 3.86
C ASN A 181 -15.58 10.00 3.15
N LYS A 182 -14.34 9.55 3.08
CA LYS A 182 -13.21 10.30 2.54
C LYS A 182 -12.35 9.37 1.68
N GLU A 183 -11.43 9.98 0.95
CA GLU A 183 -10.26 9.30 0.44
C GLU A 183 -9.51 8.62 1.59
N ILE A 184 -9.35 7.29 1.51
CA ILE A 184 -8.59 6.52 2.50
C ILE A 184 -7.10 6.68 2.19
N LEU A 185 -6.32 7.11 3.17
CA LEU A 185 -4.89 7.34 3.02
C LEU A 185 -4.08 6.22 3.72
N PRO A 186 -2.84 5.94 3.29
CA PRO A 186 -1.96 5.01 4.00
C PRO A 186 -1.81 5.38 5.47
N ASN A 187 -1.71 6.68 5.77
CA ASN A 187 -1.55 7.17 7.14
C ASN A 187 -2.78 6.99 8.03
N ASP A 188 -3.97 6.74 7.47
CA ASP A 188 -5.16 6.41 8.27
C ASP A 188 -4.97 5.07 9.01
N TYR A 189 -4.33 4.08 8.37
CA TYR A 189 -3.96 2.82 9.04
C TYR A 189 -2.93 3.02 10.15
N TYR A 190 -1.94 3.89 9.90
CA TYR A 190 -0.94 4.22 10.93
C TYR A 190 -1.59 4.90 12.14
N THR A 191 -2.45 5.89 11.89
CA THR A 191 -3.18 6.60 12.94
C THR A 191 -4.10 5.68 13.74
N ALA A 192 -4.77 4.75 13.06
CA ALA A 192 -5.65 3.77 13.71
C ALA A 192 -4.93 2.88 14.73
N CYS A 193 -3.61 2.68 14.62
CA CYS A 193 -2.83 1.94 15.62
C CYS A 193 -2.81 2.65 16.98
N PHE A 194 -3.02 3.95 17.02
CA PHE A 194 -3.01 4.75 18.26
C PHE A 194 -4.41 5.07 18.77
N GLU A 195 -5.41 5.04 17.89
CA GLU A 195 -6.80 5.42 18.19
C GLU A 195 -7.67 4.22 18.55
N SER A 196 -7.36 3.04 18.05
CA SER A 196 -8.17 1.84 18.28
C SER A 196 -7.94 1.31 19.70
N LYS A 197 -8.86 1.65 20.61
CA LYS A 197 -8.79 1.25 22.03
C LYS A 197 -9.78 0.13 22.38
N ARG A 198 -10.35 -0.58 21.41
CA ARG A 198 -11.20 -1.74 21.69
C ARG A 198 -10.33 -2.89 22.16
N SER A 199 -10.70 -3.49 23.28
CA SER A 199 -9.94 -4.60 23.91
C SER A 199 -9.92 -5.89 23.09
N ASP A 200 -10.80 -6.02 22.10
CA ASP A 200 -11.03 -7.22 21.30
C ASP A 200 -10.57 -7.12 19.85
N MET A 201 -10.34 -5.88 19.35
CA MET A 201 -9.88 -5.63 17.98
C MET A 201 -9.08 -4.32 17.93
N PHE A 202 -7.87 -4.36 17.38
CA PHE A 202 -7.02 -3.18 17.20
C PHE A 202 -5.98 -3.40 16.12
N PHE A 203 -5.35 -2.31 15.66
CA PHE A 203 -4.18 -2.36 14.80
C PHE A 203 -2.91 -2.26 15.64
N GLN A 204 -1.94 -3.12 15.37
CA GLN A 204 -0.66 -3.15 16.06
C GLN A 204 0.48 -2.92 15.08
N ILE A 205 1.40 -2.01 15.42
CA ILE A 205 2.67 -1.89 14.71
C ILE A 205 3.57 -3.05 15.16
N ILE A 206 3.92 -3.92 14.22
CA ILE A 206 4.81 -5.07 14.45
C ILE A 206 6.27 -4.66 14.27
N TYR A 207 6.54 -3.81 13.27
CA TYR A 207 7.88 -3.32 12.98
C TYR A 207 7.79 -2.02 12.18
N GLU A 208 8.73 -1.14 12.42
CA GLU A 208 8.87 0.09 11.65
C GLU A 208 10.34 0.37 11.41
N ALA A 209 10.72 0.56 10.14
CA ALA A 209 12.02 1.07 9.73
C ALA A 209 11.81 2.41 9.03
N ARG A 210 12.38 3.47 9.59
CA ARG A 210 12.41 4.81 8.99
C ARG A 210 13.86 5.17 8.73
N ASN A 211 14.19 5.38 7.47
CA ASN A 211 15.49 5.87 7.07
C ASN A 211 15.30 7.31 6.56
N GLY A 212 15.88 8.26 7.25
CA GLY A 212 15.84 9.68 6.92
C GLY A 212 15.26 10.53 8.00
#